data_7673e1af94f0641dfb93d4ae0fefd3d0
#
_entry.id   7673e1af94f0641dfb93d4ae0fefd3d0
#
_cell.length_a   1.000
_cell.length_b   1.000
_cell.length_c   1.000
_cell.angle_alpha   90.00
_cell.angle_beta   90.00
_cell.angle_gamma   90.00
#
_symmetry.space_group_name_H-M   'P 1'
#
loop_
_entity.id
_entity.type
_entity.pdbx_description
1 polymer ?
#
loop_
_entity_poly.entity_id
_entity_poly.type
_entity_poly.pdbx_seq_one_letter_code
_entity_poly.pdbx_strand_id
1 'polypeptide(L)'
;MSATLVFDPLSGLVAKAGKGDRYAASELVKAVSPAVWRLAWRLLRDGVEAEDVTQEALIRMWKMAPNWKPGRAKFETWLYQVATNLCFDRLRKAGRFVEESAAPEPCDTAPLPDAQFAGATLRTRIDLALAQLPDRQRTAIVLTHFEGLSGKVAGEVLGISVDALESLLSRARKALRLALADEKYVLLEAAVEGYVA
;
A
#
# COMPACT_ATOMS: atom_id res chain seq x y z
N MET A 1 23.99 -0.14 24.95
CA MET A 1 23.30 0.28 23.73
C MET A 1 21.82 0.28 24.04
N SER A 2 21.25 1.43 24.36
CA SER A 2 19.83 1.56 24.72
C SER A 2 18.99 1.37 23.45
N ALA A 3 18.23 0.29 23.40
CA ALA A 3 17.20 0.13 22.36
C ALA A 3 16.15 1.22 22.60
N THR A 4 16.08 2.20 21.73
CA THR A 4 14.97 3.16 21.71
C THR A 4 13.70 2.34 21.51
N LEU A 5 12.87 2.24 22.55
CA LEU A 5 11.57 1.58 22.50
C LEU A 5 10.72 2.33 21.47
N VAL A 6 10.60 1.76 20.28
CA VAL A 6 9.72 2.28 19.23
C VAL A 6 8.29 2.06 19.73
N PHE A 7 7.57 3.15 19.99
CA PHE A 7 6.16 3.06 20.37
C PHE A 7 5.37 2.39 19.25
N ASP A 8 4.86 1.20 19.53
CA ASP A 8 4.03 0.40 18.63
C ASP A 8 2.69 0.12 19.34
N PRO A 9 1.64 0.90 19.04
CA PRO A 9 0.37 0.82 19.72
C PRO A 9 -0.30 -0.55 19.55
N LEU A 10 -0.02 -1.28 18.47
CA LEU A 10 -0.60 -2.59 18.21
C LEU A 10 0.15 -3.73 18.90
N SER A 11 1.43 -3.53 19.26
CA SER A 11 2.28 -4.57 19.87
C SER A 11 1.69 -5.15 21.15
N GLY A 12 1.04 -4.32 21.97
CA GLY A 12 0.35 -4.75 23.17
C GLY A 12 -0.86 -5.65 22.89
N LEU A 13 -1.64 -5.31 21.86
CA LEU A 13 -2.79 -6.13 21.42
C LEU A 13 -2.33 -7.46 20.84
N VAL A 14 -1.27 -7.45 20.02
CA VAL A 14 -0.68 -8.67 19.46
C VAL A 14 -0.21 -9.61 20.55
N ALA A 15 0.51 -9.10 21.55
CA ALA A 15 1.03 -9.92 22.66
C ALA A 15 -0.09 -10.52 23.51
N LYS A 16 -1.19 -9.80 23.76
CA LYS A 16 -2.37 -10.30 24.49
C LYS A 16 -3.14 -11.33 23.65
N ALA A 17 -3.38 -11.02 22.39
CA ALA A 17 -4.06 -11.91 21.45
C ALA A 17 -3.30 -13.25 21.29
N GLY A 18 -1.96 -13.19 21.21
CA GLY A 18 -1.10 -14.38 21.18
C GLY A 18 -1.16 -15.26 22.43
N LYS A 19 -1.63 -14.72 23.56
CA LYS A 19 -1.89 -15.43 24.81
C LYS A 19 -3.35 -15.94 24.92
N GLY A 20 -4.16 -15.78 23.90
CA GLY A 20 -5.56 -16.23 23.86
C GLY A 20 -6.59 -15.21 24.34
N ASP A 21 -6.22 -13.94 24.55
CA ASP A 21 -7.16 -12.88 24.90
C ASP A 21 -8.06 -12.56 23.69
N ARG A 22 -9.32 -12.99 23.78
CA ARG A 22 -10.31 -12.82 22.71
C ARG A 22 -10.69 -11.36 22.46
N TYR A 23 -10.69 -10.52 23.49
CA TYR A 23 -10.99 -9.12 23.35
C TYR A 23 -9.87 -8.40 22.59
N ALA A 24 -8.62 -8.59 23.03
CA ALA A 24 -7.46 -8.07 22.32
C ALA A 24 -7.39 -8.56 20.87
N ALA A 25 -7.76 -9.81 20.63
CA ALA A 25 -7.89 -10.40 19.31
C ALA A 25 -8.89 -9.65 18.42
N SER A 26 -10.09 -9.41 18.93
CA SER A 26 -11.14 -8.67 18.21
C SER A 26 -10.72 -7.25 17.88
N GLU A 27 -10.16 -6.54 18.86
CA GLU A 27 -9.70 -5.16 18.66
C GLU A 27 -8.54 -5.08 17.65
N LEU A 28 -7.62 -6.05 17.67
CA LEU A 28 -6.54 -6.13 16.71
C LEU A 28 -7.08 -6.30 15.28
N VAL A 29 -8.01 -7.24 15.06
CA VAL A 29 -8.64 -7.45 13.75
C VAL A 29 -9.34 -6.18 13.26
N LYS A 30 -10.13 -5.53 14.10
CA LYS A 30 -10.80 -4.28 13.75
C LYS A 30 -9.83 -3.17 13.35
N ALA A 31 -8.70 -3.08 14.05
CA ALA A 31 -7.69 -2.05 13.79
C ALA A 31 -6.97 -2.27 12.46
N VAL A 32 -6.65 -3.52 12.10
CA VAL A 32 -5.76 -3.78 10.97
C VAL A 32 -6.47 -4.17 9.67
N SER A 33 -7.65 -4.84 9.74
CA SER A 33 -8.34 -5.34 8.55
C SER A 33 -8.64 -4.25 7.51
N PRO A 34 -9.12 -3.05 7.89
CA PRO A 34 -9.43 -2.03 6.90
C PRO A 34 -8.20 -1.53 6.14
N ALA A 35 -7.05 -1.42 6.81
CA ALA A 35 -5.81 -0.98 6.19
C ALA A 35 -5.26 -2.02 5.22
N VAL A 36 -5.24 -3.30 5.64
CA VAL A 36 -4.80 -4.41 4.77
C VAL A 36 -5.71 -4.54 3.55
N TRP A 37 -7.03 -4.44 3.73
CA TRP A 37 -7.98 -4.52 2.63
C TRP A 37 -7.80 -3.37 1.63
N ARG A 38 -7.66 -2.13 2.11
CA ARG A 38 -7.42 -0.96 1.23
C ARG A 38 -6.13 -1.10 0.44
N LEU A 39 -5.04 -1.53 1.10
CA LEU A 39 -3.78 -1.81 0.42
C LEU A 39 -3.98 -2.85 -0.69
N ALA A 40 -4.55 -4.02 -0.34
CA ALA A 40 -4.77 -5.11 -1.28
C ALA A 40 -5.66 -4.68 -2.46
N TRP A 41 -6.77 -3.98 -2.18
CA TRP A 41 -7.66 -3.49 -3.22
C TRP A 41 -6.96 -2.50 -4.18
N ARG A 42 -6.14 -1.58 -3.66
CA ARG A 42 -5.38 -0.65 -4.52
C ARG A 42 -4.35 -1.36 -5.39
N LEU A 43 -3.76 -2.44 -4.90
CA LEU A 43 -2.76 -3.20 -5.66
C LEU A 43 -3.39 -4.16 -6.67
N LEU A 44 -4.46 -4.87 -6.31
CA LEU A 44 -5.06 -5.94 -7.11
C LEU A 44 -6.19 -5.45 -8.01
N ARG A 45 -6.90 -4.37 -7.61
CA ARG A 45 -8.10 -3.83 -8.29
C ARG A 45 -9.22 -4.87 -8.41
N ASP A 46 -9.27 -5.78 -7.47
CA ASP A 46 -10.25 -6.86 -7.36
C ASP A 46 -10.67 -7.00 -5.90
N GLY A 47 -11.96 -6.82 -5.62
CA GLY A 47 -12.49 -6.83 -4.26
C GLY A 47 -12.44 -8.22 -3.62
N VAL A 48 -12.68 -9.27 -4.41
CA VAL A 48 -12.64 -10.66 -3.94
C VAL A 48 -11.22 -11.06 -3.59
N GLU A 49 -10.27 -10.77 -4.48
CA GLU A 49 -8.85 -11.02 -4.24
C GLU A 49 -8.32 -10.20 -3.04
N ALA A 50 -8.80 -8.96 -2.86
CA ALA A 50 -8.42 -8.12 -1.71
C ALA A 50 -8.95 -8.68 -0.39
N GLU A 51 -10.16 -9.24 -0.39
CA GLU A 51 -10.74 -9.91 0.77
C GLU A 51 -9.94 -11.16 1.13
N ASP A 52 -9.62 -11.99 0.16
CA ASP A 52 -8.82 -13.19 0.34
C ASP A 52 -7.42 -12.89 0.87
N VAL A 53 -6.75 -11.85 0.34
CA VAL A 53 -5.45 -11.38 0.87
C VAL A 53 -5.58 -10.93 2.31
N THR A 54 -6.66 -10.21 2.63
CA THR A 54 -6.91 -9.75 4.00
C THR A 54 -7.08 -10.93 4.95
N GLN A 55 -7.90 -11.92 4.58
CA GLN A 55 -8.10 -13.13 5.39
C GLN A 55 -6.80 -13.90 5.58
N GLU A 56 -6.03 -14.12 4.52
CA GLU A 56 -4.74 -14.83 4.60
C GLU A 56 -3.72 -14.06 5.46
N ALA A 57 -3.66 -12.73 5.36
CA ALA A 57 -2.80 -11.89 6.19
C ALA A 57 -3.18 -12.01 7.69
N LEU A 58 -4.48 -12.02 8.00
CA LEU A 58 -4.97 -12.24 9.37
C LEU A 58 -4.66 -13.64 9.88
N ILE A 59 -4.77 -14.68 9.06
CA ILE A 59 -4.36 -16.04 9.43
C ILE A 59 -2.87 -16.10 9.76
N ARG A 60 -2.02 -15.46 8.95
CA ARG A 60 -0.58 -15.37 9.22
C ARG A 60 -0.28 -14.58 10.49
N MET A 61 -1.03 -13.52 10.74
CA MET A 61 -0.98 -12.76 11.99
C MET A 61 -1.26 -13.66 13.20
N TRP A 62 -2.32 -14.48 13.16
CA TRP A 62 -2.66 -15.41 14.25
C TRP A 62 -1.57 -16.43 14.52
N LYS A 63 -1.00 -17.00 13.48
CA LYS A 63 0.09 -17.97 13.59
C LYS A 63 1.35 -17.35 14.19
N MET A 64 1.58 -16.07 13.95
CA MET A 64 2.75 -15.34 14.42
C MET A 64 2.58 -14.76 15.82
N ALA A 65 1.37 -14.32 16.20
CA ALA A 65 1.09 -13.60 17.44
C ALA A 65 1.64 -14.25 18.72
N PRO A 66 1.59 -15.58 18.94
CA PRO A 66 2.18 -16.22 20.12
C PRO A 66 3.70 -16.03 20.24
N ASN A 67 4.38 -15.85 19.10
CA ASN A 67 5.84 -15.70 19.02
C ASN A 67 6.29 -14.25 18.85
N TRP A 68 5.33 -13.31 18.86
CA TRP A 68 5.65 -11.89 18.67
C TRP A 68 6.51 -11.36 19.81
N LYS A 69 7.65 -10.74 19.44
CA LYS A 69 8.56 -10.09 20.40
C LYS A 69 8.56 -8.59 20.14
N PRO A 70 7.97 -7.78 21.02
CA PRO A 70 8.01 -6.32 20.92
C PRO A 70 9.45 -5.79 20.84
N GLY A 71 9.66 -4.71 20.07
CA GLY A 71 10.92 -3.99 20.01
C GLY A 71 11.90 -4.39 18.91
N ARG A 72 11.67 -5.47 18.16
CA ARG A 72 12.49 -5.82 16.97
C ARG A 72 12.07 -5.12 15.70
N ALA A 73 10.77 -5.02 15.46
CA ALA A 73 10.17 -4.30 14.36
C ALA A 73 8.78 -3.82 14.81
N LYS A 74 8.22 -2.82 14.14
CA LYS A 74 6.81 -2.48 14.33
C LYS A 74 5.94 -3.59 13.74
N PHE A 75 4.91 -4.00 14.48
CA PHE A 75 3.97 -5.00 14.03
C PHE A 75 3.33 -4.61 12.68
N GLU A 76 2.99 -3.35 12.56
CA GLU A 76 2.39 -2.78 11.35
C GLU A 76 3.28 -2.96 10.11
N THR A 77 4.60 -2.71 10.24
CA THR A 77 5.57 -2.93 9.14
C THR A 77 5.57 -4.38 8.67
N TRP A 78 5.59 -5.32 9.61
CA TRP A 78 5.52 -6.75 9.29
C TRP A 78 4.21 -7.11 8.60
N LEU A 79 3.07 -6.57 9.05
CA LEU A 79 1.77 -6.86 8.47
C LEU A 79 1.65 -6.33 7.04
N TYR A 80 2.11 -5.09 6.79
CA TYR A 80 2.17 -4.53 5.44
C TYR A 80 3.08 -5.33 4.52
N GLN A 81 4.21 -5.82 5.03
CA GLN A 81 5.11 -6.70 4.26
C GLN A 81 4.41 -8.01 3.88
N VAL A 82 3.71 -8.65 4.81
CA VAL A 82 2.92 -9.86 4.53
C VAL A 82 1.85 -9.60 3.47
N ALA A 83 1.06 -8.54 3.63
CA ALA A 83 -0.01 -8.19 2.71
C ALA A 83 0.52 -7.86 1.30
N THR A 84 1.60 -7.08 1.21
CA THR A 84 2.25 -6.71 -0.05
C THR A 84 2.78 -7.95 -0.78
N ASN A 85 3.45 -8.86 -0.07
CA ASN A 85 3.95 -10.11 -0.66
C ASN A 85 2.81 -10.98 -1.19
N LEU A 86 1.71 -11.10 -0.43
CA LEU A 86 0.52 -11.81 -0.89
C LEU A 86 -0.06 -11.21 -2.17
N CYS A 87 -0.13 -9.88 -2.27
CA CYS A 87 -0.57 -9.21 -3.48
C CYS A 87 0.35 -9.51 -4.67
N PHE A 88 1.66 -9.43 -4.48
CA PHE A 88 2.63 -9.74 -5.54
C PHE A 88 2.54 -11.19 -6.01
N ASP A 89 2.34 -12.13 -5.09
CA ASP A 89 2.16 -13.55 -5.43
C ASP A 89 0.91 -13.77 -6.29
N ARG A 90 -0.19 -13.03 -6.01
CA ARG A 90 -1.41 -13.10 -6.81
C ARG A 90 -1.22 -12.48 -8.19
N LEU A 91 -0.57 -11.33 -8.27
CA LEU A 91 -0.27 -10.68 -9.55
C LEU A 91 0.63 -11.56 -10.44
N ARG A 92 1.64 -12.22 -9.86
CA ARG A 92 2.51 -13.18 -10.58
C ARG A 92 1.71 -14.38 -11.10
N LYS A 93 0.88 -15.00 -10.25
CA LYS A 93 0.04 -16.15 -10.64
C LYS A 93 -0.94 -15.80 -11.76
N ALA A 94 -1.48 -14.59 -11.73
CA ALA A 94 -2.39 -14.11 -12.76
C ALA A 94 -1.67 -13.65 -14.06
N GLY A 95 -0.33 -13.72 -14.13
CA GLY A 95 0.45 -13.19 -15.26
C GLY A 95 0.36 -11.67 -15.41
N ARG A 96 -0.11 -10.97 -14.38
CA ARG A 96 -0.31 -9.51 -14.36
C ARG A 96 0.82 -8.75 -13.68
N PHE A 97 1.80 -9.45 -13.08
CA PHE A 97 2.91 -8.80 -12.39
C PHE A 97 3.88 -8.20 -13.43
N VAL A 98 3.97 -6.89 -13.42
CA VAL A 98 4.93 -6.14 -14.25
C VAL A 98 6.17 -5.89 -13.41
N GLU A 99 7.20 -6.70 -13.62
CA GLU A 99 8.50 -6.50 -12.98
C GLU A 99 9.21 -5.30 -13.61
N GLU A 100 9.76 -4.42 -12.79
CA GLU A 100 10.55 -3.29 -13.23
C GLU A 100 11.97 -3.76 -13.59
N SER A 101 12.07 -4.76 -14.51
CA SER A 101 13.37 -5.18 -15.00
C SER A 101 13.91 -4.12 -15.95
N ALA A 102 15.07 -3.56 -15.59
CA ALA A 102 15.91 -2.70 -16.40
C ALA A 102 15.13 -1.76 -17.31
N ALA A 103 14.79 -0.61 -16.80
CA ALA A 103 14.01 0.38 -17.48
C ALA A 103 14.37 0.52 -18.96
N PRO A 104 13.46 0.32 -19.87
CA PRO A 104 13.32 1.24 -20.97
C PRO A 104 12.78 2.56 -20.35
N GLU A 105 13.29 3.68 -20.83
CA GLU A 105 12.73 5.01 -20.65
C GLU A 105 11.20 4.99 -20.75
N PRO A 106 10.52 5.99 -20.17
CA PRO A 106 9.09 5.98 -20.00
C PRO A 106 8.43 5.51 -21.28
N CYS A 107 7.85 4.32 -21.22
CA CYS A 107 6.92 3.89 -22.24
C CYS A 107 5.94 5.05 -22.36
N ASP A 108 5.77 5.60 -23.56
CA ASP A 108 4.68 6.50 -23.87
C ASP A 108 3.41 5.82 -23.36
N THR A 109 3.04 6.15 -22.13
CA THR A 109 1.74 5.76 -21.59
C THR A 109 0.77 6.52 -22.48
N ALA A 110 0.16 5.79 -23.42
CA ALA A 110 -0.87 6.37 -24.26
C ALA A 110 -1.85 7.10 -23.34
N PRO A 111 -2.23 8.35 -23.67
CA PRO A 111 -3.19 9.07 -22.86
C PRO A 111 -4.41 8.21 -22.69
N LEU A 112 -4.96 8.17 -21.48
CA LEU A 112 -6.22 7.48 -21.19
C LEU A 112 -7.25 7.91 -22.23
N PRO A 113 -7.95 6.99 -22.93
CA PRO A 113 -8.93 7.36 -23.94
C PRO A 113 -10.01 8.25 -23.31
N ASP A 114 -10.08 9.52 -23.71
CA ASP A 114 -11.00 10.54 -23.19
C ASP A 114 -12.47 10.09 -23.15
N ALA A 115 -12.85 9.19 -24.03
CA ALA A 115 -14.23 8.73 -24.18
C ALA A 115 -14.75 7.84 -23.03
N GLN A 116 -13.88 7.24 -22.21
CA GLN A 116 -14.29 6.35 -21.11
C GLN A 116 -14.49 7.06 -19.77
N PHE A 117 -14.12 8.33 -19.68
CA PHE A 117 -14.04 9.08 -18.41
C PHE A 117 -15.01 10.25 -18.29
N ALA A 118 -15.85 10.51 -19.30
CA ALA A 118 -16.90 11.50 -19.20
C ALA A 118 -17.87 11.12 -18.07
N GLY A 119 -17.73 11.75 -16.91
CA GLY A 119 -18.55 11.50 -15.71
C GLY A 119 -17.86 10.69 -14.59
N ALA A 120 -16.60 10.25 -14.75
CA ALA A 120 -15.86 9.63 -13.66
C ALA A 120 -15.46 10.68 -12.60
N THR A 121 -15.62 10.33 -11.32
CA THR A 121 -15.15 11.20 -10.23
C THR A 121 -13.63 11.29 -10.23
N LEU A 122 -13.05 12.39 -9.69
CA LEU A 122 -11.61 12.55 -9.53
C LEU A 122 -10.96 11.31 -8.87
N ARG A 123 -11.63 10.74 -7.87
CA ARG A 123 -11.16 9.51 -7.20
C ARG A 123 -11.03 8.34 -8.17
N THR A 124 -12.03 8.11 -9.02
CA THR A 124 -12.00 7.03 -10.03
C THR A 124 -10.86 7.23 -11.00
N ARG A 125 -10.58 8.47 -11.43
CA ARG A 125 -9.50 8.80 -12.36
C ARG A 125 -8.12 8.60 -11.73
N ILE A 126 -7.93 8.98 -10.46
CA ILE A 126 -6.70 8.68 -9.71
C ILE A 126 -6.48 7.16 -9.60
N ASP A 127 -7.53 6.43 -9.26
CA ASP A 127 -7.47 4.98 -9.14
C ASP A 127 -7.09 4.29 -10.45
N LEU A 128 -7.58 4.81 -11.58
CA LEU A 128 -7.24 4.31 -12.92
C LEU A 128 -5.79 4.66 -13.30
N ALA A 129 -5.35 5.88 -13.01
CA ALA A 129 -3.96 6.28 -13.24
C ALA A 129 -2.98 5.43 -12.41
N LEU A 130 -3.31 5.14 -11.15
CA LEU A 130 -2.54 4.24 -10.30
C LEU A 130 -2.47 2.83 -10.88
N ALA A 131 -3.56 2.33 -11.47
CA ALA A 131 -3.62 0.99 -12.06
C ALA A 131 -2.68 0.81 -13.26
N GLN A 132 -2.30 1.90 -13.93
CA GLN A 132 -1.37 1.88 -15.07
C GLN A 132 0.11 1.87 -14.63
N LEU A 133 0.41 2.17 -13.37
CA LEU A 133 1.78 2.13 -12.88
C LEU A 133 2.27 0.67 -12.79
N PRO A 134 3.57 0.43 -13.07
CA PRO A 134 4.22 -0.82 -12.69
C PRO A 134 3.99 -1.13 -11.21
N ASP A 135 3.83 -2.41 -10.87
CA ASP A 135 3.36 -2.83 -9.55
C ASP A 135 4.22 -2.31 -8.40
N ARG A 136 5.54 -2.28 -8.55
CA ARG A 136 6.44 -1.74 -7.51
C ARG A 136 6.31 -0.23 -7.36
N GLN A 137 6.12 0.51 -8.44
CA GLN A 137 5.88 1.96 -8.41
C GLN A 137 4.53 2.26 -7.76
N ARG A 138 3.48 1.54 -8.15
CA ARG A 138 2.14 1.63 -7.54
C ARG A 138 2.21 1.35 -6.04
N THR A 139 2.90 0.28 -5.63
CA THR A 139 3.05 -0.09 -4.23
C THR A 139 3.80 0.99 -3.44
N ALA A 140 4.87 1.56 -3.98
CA ALA A 140 5.60 2.65 -3.33
C ALA A 140 4.70 3.86 -3.05
N ILE A 141 3.89 4.28 -4.03
CA ILE A 141 2.91 5.37 -3.86
C ILE A 141 1.85 5.00 -2.81
N VAL A 142 1.29 3.79 -2.90
CA VAL A 142 0.23 3.37 -1.96
C VAL A 142 0.75 3.36 -0.53
N LEU A 143 1.91 2.77 -0.27
CA LEU A 143 2.49 2.71 1.08
C LEU A 143 2.80 4.11 1.64
N THR A 144 3.36 5.01 0.83
CA THR A 144 3.80 6.32 1.34
C THR A 144 2.68 7.36 1.39
N HIS A 145 1.86 7.48 0.34
CA HIS A 145 0.86 8.55 0.23
C HIS A 145 -0.53 8.15 0.72
N PHE A 146 -0.90 6.87 0.63
CA PHE A 146 -2.23 6.42 1.08
C PHE A 146 -2.21 5.79 2.47
N GLU A 147 -1.17 5.03 2.80
CA GLU A 147 -1.03 4.41 4.12
C GLU A 147 -0.13 5.23 5.08
N GLY A 148 0.46 6.33 4.60
CA GLY A 148 1.20 7.30 5.41
C GLY A 148 2.53 6.77 5.99
N LEU A 149 3.10 5.72 5.40
CA LEU A 149 4.36 5.17 5.88
C LEU A 149 5.53 6.07 5.52
N SER A 150 6.48 6.23 6.45
CA SER A 150 7.73 6.93 6.14
C SER A 150 8.53 6.17 5.06
N GLY A 151 9.38 6.86 4.30
CA GLY A 151 10.22 6.25 3.28
C GLY A 151 11.06 5.08 3.81
N LYS A 152 11.57 5.20 5.05
CA LYS A 152 12.30 4.10 5.69
C LYS A 152 11.41 2.85 5.86
N VAL A 153 10.21 3.01 6.40
CA VAL A 153 9.28 1.90 6.65
C VAL A 153 8.78 1.30 5.34
N ALA A 154 8.43 2.13 4.34
CA ALA A 154 8.01 1.64 3.03
C ALA A 154 9.13 0.89 2.31
N GLY A 155 10.40 1.34 2.45
CA GLY A 155 11.57 0.61 1.96
C GLY A 155 11.71 -0.75 2.63
N GLU A 156 11.55 -0.83 3.96
CA GLU A 156 11.57 -2.09 4.71
C GLU A 156 10.46 -3.05 4.23
N VAL A 157 9.23 -2.55 4.00
CA VAL A 157 8.10 -3.34 3.47
C VAL A 157 8.42 -3.90 2.08
N LEU A 158 9.02 -3.11 1.19
CA LEU A 158 9.37 -3.52 -0.17
C LEU A 158 10.69 -4.30 -0.26
N GLY A 159 11.46 -4.40 0.83
CA GLY A 159 12.78 -5.03 0.86
C GLY A 159 13.82 -4.30 0.01
N ILE A 160 13.78 -2.96 -0.05
CA ILE A 160 14.68 -2.10 -0.83
C ILE A 160 15.26 -0.97 0.02
N SER A 161 16.34 -0.36 -0.46
CA SER A 161 16.92 0.83 0.18
C SER A 161 15.99 2.05 0.03
N VAL A 162 16.19 3.07 0.87
CA VAL A 162 15.46 4.34 0.79
C VAL A 162 15.71 5.02 -0.56
N ASP A 163 16.95 4.99 -1.08
CA ASP A 163 17.30 5.59 -2.37
C ASP A 163 16.57 4.88 -3.53
N ALA A 164 16.47 3.55 -3.47
CA ALA A 164 15.71 2.77 -4.45
C ALA A 164 14.20 3.12 -4.38
N LEU A 165 13.65 3.28 -3.17
CA LEU A 165 12.27 3.71 -2.98
C LEU A 165 12.03 5.12 -3.57
N GLU A 166 12.91 6.08 -3.30
CA GLU A 166 12.79 7.44 -3.84
C GLU A 166 12.85 7.44 -5.37
N SER A 167 13.67 6.57 -5.96
CA SER A 167 13.71 6.36 -7.41
C SER A 167 12.37 5.84 -7.96
N LEU A 168 11.73 4.87 -7.28
CA LEU A 168 10.39 4.38 -7.62
C LEU A 168 9.34 5.49 -7.52
N LEU A 169 9.36 6.24 -6.41
CA LEU A 169 8.43 7.35 -6.18
C LEU A 169 8.59 8.46 -7.22
N SER A 170 9.83 8.80 -7.60
CA SER A 170 10.09 9.81 -8.62
C SER A 170 9.49 9.41 -9.97
N ARG A 171 9.71 8.17 -10.41
CA ARG A 171 9.15 7.63 -11.67
C ARG A 171 7.63 7.56 -11.61
N ALA A 172 7.06 7.05 -10.52
CA ALA A 172 5.63 6.99 -10.32
C ALA A 172 4.96 8.38 -10.37
N ARG A 173 5.53 9.38 -9.68
CA ARG A 173 5.02 10.76 -9.71
C ARG A 173 5.09 11.38 -11.11
N LYS A 174 6.15 11.08 -11.88
CA LYS A 174 6.26 11.54 -13.29
C LYS A 174 5.15 10.92 -14.14
N ALA A 175 4.93 9.61 -14.04
CA ALA A 175 3.88 8.90 -14.77
C ALA A 175 2.47 9.42 -14.40
N LEU A 176 2.19 9.59 -13.10
CA LEU A 176 0.91 10.13 -12.63
C LEU A 176 0.65 11.56 -13.11
N ARG A 177 1.68 12.42 -13.12
CA ARG A 177 1.54 13.79 -13.67
C ARG A 177 1.16 13.77 -15.15
N LEU A 178 1.73 12.87 -15.93
CA LEU A 178 1.38 12.72 -17.36
C LEU A 178 -0.05 12.18 -17.52
N ALA A 179 -0.41 11.15 -16.77
CA ALA A 179 -1.73 10.54 -16.83
C ALA A 179 -2.86 11.47 -16.36
N LEU A 180 -2.56 12.43 -15.48
CA LEU A 180 -3.50 13.39 -14.90
C LEU A 180 -3.26 14.82 -15.36
N ALA A 181 -2.56 15.03 -16.51
CA ALA A 181 -2.16 16.36 -16.97
C ALA A 181 -3.34 17.29 -17.23
N ASP A 182 -4.44 16.75 -17.75
CA ASP A 182 -5.64 17.54 -18.09
C ASP A 182 -6.45 17.95 -16.85
N GLU A 183 -6.09 17.43 -15.68
CA GLU A 183 -6.79 17.66 -14.41
C GLU A 183 -6.06 18.59 -13.45
N LYS A 184 -4.96 19.16 -13.87
CA LYS A 184 -4.14 20.05 -13.03
C LYS A 184 -4.96 21.17 -12.37
N TYR A 185 -6.00 21.66 -13.04
CA TYR A 185 -6.91 22.67 -12.52
C TYR A 185 -7.85 22.10 -11.46
N VAL A 186 -8.44 20.91 -11.68
CA VAL A 186 -9.37 20.25 -10.75
C VAL A 186 -8.65 19.81 -9.47
N LEU A 187 -7.42 19.32 -9.60
CA LEU A 187 -6.58 18.93 -8.46
C LEU A 187 -6.14 20.14 -7.62
N LEU A 188 -5.89 21.30 -8.24
CA LEU A 188 -5.56 22.54 -7.54
C LEU A 188 -6.78 23.09 -6.80
N GLU A 189 -7.97 23.06 -7.39
CA GLU A 189 -9.21 23.48 -6.73
C GLU A 189 -9.55 22.56 -5.55
N ALA A 190 -9.49 21.25 -5.73
CA ALA A 190 -9.75 20.29 -4.63
C ALA A 190 -8.72 20.39 -3.49
N ALA A 191 -7.45 20.69 -3.81
CA ALA A 191 -6.44 20.92 -2.78
C ALA A 191 -6.65 22.24 -2.03
N VAL A 192 -7.17 23.28 -2.69
CA VAL A 192 -7.50 24.56 -2.06
C VAL A 192 -8.77 24.45 -1.20
N GLU A 193 -9.79 23.72 -1.66
CA GLU A 193 -11.02 23.49 -0.88
C GLU A 193 -10.78 22.59 0.33
N GLY A 194 -9.92 21.58 0.23
CA GLY A 194 -9.53 20.72 1.36
C GLY A 194 -8.65 21.41 2.41
N TYR A 195 -8.12 22.60 2.13
CA TYR A 195 -7.32 23.40 3.07
C TYR A 195 -8.16 24.43 3.83
N VAL A 196 -9.41 24.65 3.43
CA VAL A 196 -10.35 25.65 4.00
C VAL A 196 -11.44 24.98 4.85
N ALA A 197 -11.50 23.66 4.91
CA ALA A 197 -12.39 22.86 5.76
C ALA A 197 -11.62 22.18 6.90
#